data_2f440e1fb30baa62a1360fb12d3df159
#
_entry.id   2f440e1fb30baa62a1360fb12d3df159
#
_cell.length_a   1.000
_cell.length_b   1.000
_cell.length_c   1.000
_cell.angle_alpha   90.00
_cell.angle_beta   90.00
_cell.angle_gamma   90.00
#
_symmetry.space_group_name_H-M   'P 1'
#
loop_
_entity.id
_entity.type
_entity.pdbx_description
1 polymer ?
#
loop_
_entity_poly.entity_id
_entity_poly.type
_entity_poly.pdbx_seq_one_letter_code
_entity_poly.pdbx_strand_id
1 'polypeptide(L)'
;VCLGVHAQEKKTNPNPWFVQGQMGASYSTGDADFGKLLAPTGAIAVGKYFSPVWGARLAISGWRGRVGSEISKQAHGFYYGAATVDGLMNLSQLIRKYPERLFDVNVIAGIGFNRAFSSSVSSFMGRLGLQGSFRMNDALDFNIEATANGVSDRWNGRDDHSIDTYFNLGLGFTYKFRTGYKCVTCISKEYP
;
A
#
# COMPACT_ATOMS: atom_id res chain seq x y z
N VAL A 1 -21.57 32.12 -38.08
CA VAL A 1 -21.15 30.70 -38.02
C VAL A 1 -20.33 30.56 -36.73
N CYS A 2 -20.96 30.11 -35.64
CA CYS A 2 -20.23 29.80 -34.41
C CYS A 2 -19.57 28.43 -34.58
N LEU A 3 -18.25 28.42 -34.76
CA LEU A 3 -17.44 27.24 -34.54
C LEU A 3 -17.42 26.96 -33.02
N GLY A 4 -18.26 26.04 -32.60
CA GLY A 4 -18.30 25.62 -31.20
C GLY A 4 -17.02 24.86 -30.83
N VAL A 5 -16.06 25.58 -30.24
CA VAL A 5 -14.93 24.95 -29.57
C VAL A 5 -15.49 24.38 -28.28
N HIS A 6 -15.74 23.07 -28.24
CA HIS A 6 -16.03 22.37 -27.01
C HIS A 6 -14.73 22.25 -26.18
N ALA A 7 -14.50 23.22 -25.32
CA ALA A 7 -13.47 23.12 -24.31
C ALA A 7 -13.93 22.11 -23.25
N GLN A 8 -13.32 20.93 -23.21
CA GLN A 8 -13.50 19.97 -22.14
C GLN A 8 -12.60 20.38 -20.98
N GLU A 9 -13.20 20.89 -19.91
CA GLU A 9 -12.47 21.12 -18.68
C GLU A 9 -12.25 19.79 -17.96
N LYS A 10 -10.97 19.42 -17.79
CA LYS A 10 -10.56 18.19 -17.06
C LYS A 10 -10.87 18.37 -15.58
N LYS A 11 -11.99 17.82 -15.11
CA LYS A 11 -12.35 17.82 -13.69
C LYS A 11 -11.55 16.73 -12.97
N THR A 12 -10.53 17.12 -12.22
CA THR A 12 -9.79 16.21 -11.35
C THR A 12 -10.62 15.88 -10.12
N ASN A 13 -10.86 14.58 -9.85
CA ASN A 13 -11.51 14.15 -8.62
C ASN A 13 -10.53 14.33 -7.45
N PRO A 14 -10.82 15.16 -6.43
CA PRO A 14 -9.93 15.35 -5.28
C PRO A 14 -9.79 14.11 -4.41
N ASN A 15 -10.78 13.20 -4.45
CA ASN A 15 -10.86 11.98 -3.64
C ASN A 15 -10.93 10.72 -4.53
N PRO A 16 -9.86 10.37 -5.24
CA PRO A 16 -9.90 9.27 -6.20
C PRO A 16 -9.90 7.90 -5.52
N TRP A 17 -10.54 6.93 -6.18
CA TRP A 17 -10.21 5.53 -5.98
C TRP A 17 -8.83 5.26 -6.57
N PHE A 18 -8.13 4.27 -6.02
CA PHE A 18 -6.84 3.83 -6.56
C PHE A 18 -6.68 2.32 -6.47
N VAL A 19 -5.83 1.80 -7.35
CA VAL A 19 -5.30 0.44 -7.32
C VAL A 19 -3.79 0.53 -7.22
N GLN A 20 -3.19 -0.30 -6.39
CA GLN A 20 -1.76 -0.34 -6.14
C GLN A 20 -1.24 -1.76 -6.33
N GLY A 21 -0.13 -1.90 -7.07
CA GLY A 21 0.62 -3.14 -7.19
C GLY A 21 2.05 -2.94 -6.72
N GLN A 22 2.56 -3.88 -5.93
CA GLN A 22 3.90 -3.81 -5.33
C GLN A 22 4.61 -5.16 -5.41
N MET A 23 5.93 -5.10 -5.54
CA MET A 23 6.84 -6.24 -5.40
C MET A 23 8.03 -5.83 -4.54
N GLY A 24 8.59 -6.76 -3.79
CA GLY A 24 9.70 -6.43 -2.90
C GLY A 24 10.25 -7.62 -2.14
N ALA A 25 10.83 -7.32 -0.99
CA ALA A 25 11.42 -8.30 -0.11
C ALA A 25 10.82 -8.21 1.31
N SER A 26 10.64 -9.36 1.92
CA SER A 26 10.24 -9.53 3.31
C SER A 26 11.43 -10.04 4.11
N TYR A 27 11.66 -9.44 5.27
CA TYR A 27 12.65 -9.85 6.24
C TYR A 27 11.96 -10.24 7.55
N SER A 28 12.11 -11.48 7.97
CA SER A 28 11.57 -11.96 9.26
C SER A 28 12.66 -11.88 10.33
N THR A 29 12.30 -11.39 11.52
CA THR A 29 13.20 -11.40 12.68
C THR A 29 13.43 -12.85 13.11
N GLY A 30 14.70 -13.27 13.24
CA GLY A 30 15.10 -14.61 13.67
C GLY A 30 16.62 -14.74 13.77
N ASP A 31 17.11 -15.81 14.40
CA ASP A 31 18.53 -16.04 14.73
C ASP A 31 19.41 -16.53 13.55
N ALA A 32 18.94 -16.39 12.30
CA ALA A 32 19.69 -16.76 11.11
C ALA A 32 20.30 -15.55 10.42
N ASP A 33 21.34 -15.79 9.57
CA ASP A 33 22.00 -14.74 8.78
C ASP A 33 21.00 -13.91 7.95
N PHE A 34 21.16 -12.60 7.91
CA PHE A 34 20.30 -11.64 7.22
C PHE A 34 19.92 -12.07 5.79
N GLY A 35 20.88 -12.52 5.01
CA GLY A 35 20.65 -12.94 3.61
C GLY A 35 19.78 -14.19 3.46
N LYS A 36 19.73 -15.05 4.49
CA LYS A 36 18.92 -16.28 4.50
C LYS A 36 17.47 -16.01 4.88
N LEU A 37 17.19 -14.91 5.58
CA LEU A 37 15.86 -14.51 6.03
C LEU A 37 15.14 -13.60 5.02
N LEU A 38 15.82 -13.17 3.97
CA LEU A 38 15.22 -12.35 2.91
C LEU A 38 14.39 -13.23 1.96
N ALA A 39 13.15 -12.87 1.74
CA ALA A 39 12.24 -13.61 0.88
C ALA A 39 11.46 -12.65 -0.03
N PRO A 40 11.14 -13.04 -1.28
CA PRO A 40 10.32 -12.21 -2.16
C PRO A 40 8.90 -12.07 -1.62
N THR A 41 8.32 -10.90 -1.78
CA THR A 41 6.93 -10.60 -1.42
C THR A 41 6.28 -9.78 -2.52
N GLY A 42 4.95 -9.90 -2.64
CA GLY A 42 4.13 -9.09 -3.53
C GLY A 42 2.86 -8.65 -2.83
N ALA A 43 2.30 -7.51 -3.25
CA ALA A 43 1.06 -6.99 -2.72
C ALA A 43 0.23 -6.32 -3.81
N ILE A 44 -1.08 -6.47 -3.69
CA ILE A 44 -2.08 -5.74 -4.47
C ILE A 44 -3.03 -5.09 -3.49
N ALA A 45 -3.36 -3.81 -3.73
CA ALA A 45 -4.29 -3.09 -2.90
C ALA A 45 -5.27 -2.26 -3.73
N VAL A 46 -6.47 -2.10 -3.19
CA VAL A 46 -7.51 -1.19 -3.69
C VAL A 46 -7.90 -0.27 -2.56
N GLY A 47 -7.96 1.02 -2.84
CA GLY A 47 -8.27 2.01 -1.81
C GLY A 47 -8.95 3.25 -2.34
N LYS A 48 -9.30 4.13 -1.41
CA LYS A 48 -9.93 5.40 -1.69
C LYS A 48 -9.38 6.48 -0.76
N TYR A 49 -9.10 7.65 -1.32
CA TYR A 49 -8.89 8.84 -0.52
C TYR A 49 -10.25 9.48 -0.19
N PHE A 50 -10.47 9.81 1.08
CA PHE A 50 -11.68 10.52 1.55
C PHE A 50 -11.43 12.02 1.65
N SER A 51 -10.16 12.39 1.83
CA SER A 51 -9.68 13.77 1.85
C SER A 51 -8.25 13.81 1.30
N PRO A 52 -7.66 15.00 1.10
CA PRO A 52 -6.24 15.10 0.72
C PRO A 52 -5.27 14.47 1.74
N VAL A 53 -5.70 14.36 3.01
CA VAL A 53 -4.87 13.83 4.12
C VAL A 53 -5.20 12.36 4.41
N TRP A 54 -6.48 11.96 4.32
CA TRP A 54 -6.94 10.65 4.79
C TRP A 54 -7.41 9.76 3.67
N GLY A 55 -7.03 8.50 3.75
CA GLY A 55 -7.50 7.43 2.88
C GLY A 55 -7.58 6.11 3.62
N ALA A 56 -8.16 5.11 2.97
CA ALA A 56 -8.12 3.72 3.41
C ALA A 56 -7.90 2.80 2.21
N ARG A 57 -7.32 1.63 2.47
CA ARG A 57 -7.15 0.60 1.46
C ARG A 57 -7.36 -0.80 2.04
N LEU A 58 -7.77 -1.71 1.18
CA LEU A 58 -7.72 -3.15 1.38
C LEU A 58 -6.50 -3.66 0.63
N ALA A 59 -5.63 -4.41 1.29
CA ALA A 59 -4.45 -4.97 0.69
C ALA A 59 -4.41 -6.48 0.89
N ILE A 60 -3.99 -7.19 -0.16
CA ILE A 60 -3.64 -8.61 -0.12
C ILE A 60 -2.16 -8.69 -0.45
N SER A 61 -1.39 -9.33 0.43
CA SER A 61 0.04 -9.53 0.27
C SER A 61 0.41 -10.97 0.56
N GLY A 62 1.54 -11.40 0.04
CA GLY A 62 2.04 -12.72 0.29
C GLY A 62 3.15 -13.08 -0.68
N TRP A 63 3.62 -14.27 -0.60
CA TRP A 63 4.50 -15.06 -1.47
C TRP A 63 5.25 -16.10 -0.62
N ARG A 64 6.57 -15.92 -0.45
CA ARG A 64 7.41 -16.82 0.37
C ARG A 64 7.82 -16.12 1.66
N GLY A 65 7.65 -16.81 2.78
CA GLY A 65 8.29 -16.48 4.04
C GLY A 65 9.48 -17.40 4.29
N ARG A 66 10.46 -16.97 5.06
CA ARG A 66 11.56 -17.77 5.55
C ARG A 66 11.66 -17.61 7.05
N VAL A 67 11.74 -18.75 7.76
CA VAL A 67 11.94 -18.79 9.21
C VAL A 67 13.24 -19.53 9.49
N GLY A 68 14.10 -18.93 10.32
CA GLY A 68 15.32 -19.56 10.81
C GLY A 68 14.99 -20.58 11.90
N SER A 69 15.51 -21.81 11.79
CA SER A 69 15.45 -22.79 12.85
C SER A 69 16.73 -22.72 13.69
N GLU A 70 16.60 -22.51 15.00
CA GLU A 70 17.72 -22.44 15.94
C GLU A 70 18.55 -23.75 15.96
N ILE A 71 17.89 -24.89 15.72
CA ILE A 71 18.52 -26.21 15.84
C ILE A 71 19.38 -26.56 14.61
N SER A 72 19.00 -26.13 13.40
CA SER A 72 19.67 -26.54 12.16
C SER A 72 20.34 -25.42 11.38
N LYS A 73 20.21 -24.14 11.80
CA LYS A 73 20.66 -22.94 11.07
C LYS A 73 20.22 -22.91 9.58
N GLN A 74 19.19 -23.70 9.24
CA GLN A 74 18.64 -23.76 7.90
C GLN A 74 17.33 -22.97 7.85
N ALA A 75 17.17 -22.13 6.82
CA ALA A 75 15.96 -21.40 6.57
C ALA A 75 14.95 -22.30 5.86
N HIS A 76 13.80 -22.57 6.49
CA HIS A 76 12.68 -23.25 5.85
C HIS A 76 11.79 -22.21 5.16
N GLY A 77 11.55 -22.41 3.87
CA GLY A 77 10.63 -21.56 3.09
C GLY A 77 9.20 -22.08 3.20
N PHE A 78 8.25 -21.17 3.46
CA PHE A 78 6.82 -21.48 3.45
C PHE A 78 6.08 -20.40 2.66
N TYR A 79 4.89 -20.76 2.16
CA TYR A 79 4.01 -19.80 1.49
C TYR A 79 3.06 -19.19 2.52
N TYR A 80 2.88 -17.86 2.44
CA TYR A 80 1.93 -17.15 3.27
C TYR A 80 1.09 -16.18 2.44
N GLY A 81 -0.07 -15.86 2.96
CA GLY A 81 -0.94 -14.79 2.45
C GLY A 81 -1.48 -13.98 3.61
N ALA A 82 -1.55 -12.68 3.42
CA ALA A 82 -2.10 -11.75 4.39
C ALA A 82 -3.12 -10.84 3.71
N ALA A 83 -4.21 -10.57 4.42
CA ALA A 83 -5.22 -9.59 4.04
C ALA A 83 -5.33 -8.53 5.12
N THR A 84 -5.21 -7.24 4.74
CA THR A 84 -5.21 -6.12 5.69
C THR A 84 -6.17 -5.03 5.27
N VAL A 85 -6.70 -4.33 6.26
CA VAL A 85 -7.36 -3.03 6.12
C VAL A 85 -6.41 -1.99 6.67
N ASP A 86 -5.95 -1.10 5.83
CA ASP A 86 -4.96 -0.06 6.19
C ASP A 86 -5.60 1.32 6.09
N GLY A 87 -5.39 2.14 7.13
CA GLY A 87 -5.59 3.59 7.09
C GLY A 87 -4.33 4.26 6.53
N LEU A 88 -4.53 5.27 5.70
CA LEU A 88 -3.48 6.07 5.08
C LEU A 88 -3.58 7.51 5.58
N MET A 89 -2.47 8.08 6.02
CA MET A 89 -2.39 9.49 6.42
C MET A 89 -1.26 10.16 5.65
N ASN A 90 -1.59 11.12 4.78
CA ASN A 90 -0.61 11.88 4.03
C ASN A 90 0.02 12.98 4.91
N LEU A 91 1.23 12.72 5.41
CA LEU A 91 1.98 13.67 6.23
C LEU A 91 2.34 14.92 5.46
N SER A 92 2.66 14.80 4.18
CA SER A 92 3.07 15.94 3.35
C SER A 92 1.93 16.94 3.20
N GLN A 93 0.69 16.47 3.07
CA GLN A 93 -0.50 17.33 2.98
C GLN A 93 -0.94 17.88 4.34
N LEU A 94 -0.64 17.15 5.43
CA LEU A 94 -0.92 17.59 6.79
C LEU A 94 -0.06 18.78 7.18
N ILE A 95 1.24 18.76 6.82
CA ILE A 95 2.21 19.82 7.18
C ILE A 95 2.07 21.04 6.28
N ARG A 96 1.88 20.83 4.98
CA ARG A 96 1.75 21.93 4.00
C ARG A 96 0.76 21.54 2.89
N LYS A 97 -0.31 22.28 2.74
CA LYS A 97 -1.32 22.10 1.69
C LYS A 97 -0.85 22.69 0.35
N TYR A 98 0.01 21.97 -0.37
CA TYR A 98 0.35 22.30 -1.75
C TYR A 98 -0.26 21.27 -2.71
N PRO A 99 -1.11 21.67 -3.67
CA PRO A 99 -1.81 20.75 -4.57
C PRO A 99 -0.92 20.05 -5.60
N GLU A 100 0.25 20.59 -5.91
CA GLU A 100 1.14 20.07 -6.97
C GLU A 100 2.51 19.66 -6.42
N ARG A 101 2.56 18.59 -5.65
CA ARG A 101 3.84 18.02 -5.20
C ARG A 101 4.24 16.86 -6.07
N LEU A 102 5.56 16.76 -6.32
CA LEU A 102 6.18 15.61 -6.96
C LEU A 102 6.34 14.43 -6.01
N PHE A 103 6.44 14.70 -4.69
CA PHE A 103 6.70 13.71 -3.67
C PHE A 103 5.78 13.86 -2.47
N ASP A 104 5.12 12.78 -2.09
CA ASP A 104 4.26 12.68 -0.91
C ASP A 104 4.74 11.56 0.02
N VAL A 105 4.64 11.79 1.34
CA VAL A 105 4.88 10.77 2.36
C VAL A 105 3.59 10.42 3.05
N ASN A 106 3.25 9.13 3.07
CA ASN A 106 2.09 8.59 3.75
C ASN A 106 2.52 7.70 4.91
N VAL A 107 1.85 7.84 6.05
CA VAL A 107 1.88 6.86 7.15
C VAL A 107 0.80 5.84 6.90
N ILE A 108 1.11 4.59 7.17
CA ILE A 108 0.21 3.45 7.04
C ILE A 108 0.03 2.85 8.43
N ALA A 109 -1.22 2.64 8.83
CA ALA A 109 -1.56 1.87 10.01
C ALA A 109 -2.72 0.93 9.66
N GLY A 110 -2.57 -0.36 9.95
CA GLY A 110 -3.56 -1.35 9.55
C GLY A 110 -3.65 -2.53 10.49
N ILE A 111 -4.71 -3.27 10.31
CA ILE A 111 -4.97 -4.55 10.97
C ILE A 111 -5.39 -5.58 9.92
N GLY A 112 -5.18 -6.83 10.21
CA GLY A 112 -5.54 -7.89 9.27
C GLY A 112 -5.32 -9.29 9.80
N PHE A 113 -5.35 -10.23 8.87
CA PHE A 113 -5.11 -11.64 9.12
C PHE A 113 -3.99 -12.14 8.21
N ASN A 114 -3.12 -12.93 8.78
CA ASN A 114 -2.07 -13.65 8.09
C ASN A 114 -2.36 -15.14 8.15
N ARG A 115 -2.18 -15.85 7.05
CA ARG A 115 -2.32 -17.31 6.96
C ARG A 115 -1.08 -17.91 6.35
N ALA A 116 -0.44 -18.80 7.10
CA ALA A 116 0.61 -19.67 6.60
C ALA A 116 -0.01 -20.93 5.99
N PHE A 117 0.16 -21.12 4.68
CA PHE A 117 -0.45 -22.25 3.97
C PHE A 117 0.16 -23.60 4.33
N SER A 118 1.43 -23.61 4.77
CA SER A 118 2.14 -24.83 5.15
C SER A 118 1.68 -25.44 6.47
N SER A 119 1.22 -24.61 7.42
CA SER A 119 0.77 -25.04 8.75
C SER A 119 -0.73 -24.87 8.96
N SER A 120 -1.46 -24.31 7.99
CA SER A 120 -2.91 -24.00 8.07
C SER A 120 -3.28 -23.10 9.28
N VAL A 121 -2.31 -22.39 9.84
CA VAL A 121 -2.51 -21.49 10.98
C VAL A 121 -2.86 -20.10 10.47
N SER A 122 -3.93 -19.54 11.02
CA SER A 122 -4.34 -18.14 10.77
C SER A 122 -4.07 -17.33 12.03
N SER A 123 -3.45 -16.17 11.87
CA SER A 123 -3.08 -15.28 12.96
C SER A 123 -3.54 -13.85 12.68
N PHE A 124 -3.95 -13.15 13.73
CA PHE A 124 -4.23 -11.74 13.67
C PHE A 124 -2.92 -10.96 13.54
N MET A 125 -2.92 -9.89 12.73
CA MET A 125 -1.74 -9.05 12.54
C MET A 125 -2.07 -7.58 12.64
N GLY A 126 -1.10 -6.81 13.18
CA GLY A 126 -1.03 -5.37 13.10
C GLY A 126 0.04 -4.94 12.10
N ARG A 127 -0.20 -3.85 11.39
CA ARG A 127 0.73 -3.26 10.41
C ARG A 127 0.96 -1.79 10.68
N LEU A 128 2.22 -1.37 10.65
CA LEU A 128 2.63 0.03 10.62
C LEU A 128 3.64 0.23 9.51
N GLY A 129 3.60 1.38 8.84
CA GLY A 129 4.54 1.63 7.74
C GLY A 129 4.58 3.06 7.26
N LEU A 130 5.51 3.28 6.34
CA LEU A 130 5.72 4.53 5.63
C LEU A 130 5.75 4.24 4.14
N GLN A 131 5.12 5.10 3.37
CA GLN A 131 5.11 5.05 1.91
C GLN A 131 5.53 6.40 1.35
N GLY A 132 6.59 6.40 0.56
CA GLY A 132 6.97 7.52 -0.30
C GLY A 132 6.31 7.35 -1.67
N SER A 133 5.62 8.37 -2.15
CA SER A 133 4.93 8.36 -3.44
C SER A 133 5.49 9.46 -4.33
N PHE A 134 6.03 9.09 -5.49
CA PHE A 134 6.53 10.00 -6.52
C PHE A 134 5.51 10.11 -7.64
N ARG A 135 4.99 11.30 -7.85
CA ARG A 135 4.02 11.56 -8.92
C ARG A 135 4.70 11.53 -10.28
N MET A 136 4.37 10.54 -11.10
CA MET A 136 4.83 10.45 -12.48
C MET A 136 3.91 11.23 -13.43
N ASN A 137 2.61 11.14 -13.20
CA ASN A 137 1.58 11.91 -13.90
C ASN A 137 0.31 12.03 -13.03
N ASP A 138 -0.77 12.62 -13.58
CA ASP A 138 -2.02 12.84 -12.84
C ASP A 138 -2.69 11.55 -12.34
N ALA A 139 -2.43 10.43 -12.99
CA ALA A 139 -3.07 9.16 -12.70
C ALA A 139 -2.12 8.10 -12.09
N LEU A 140 -0.80 8.25 -12.28
CA LEU A 140 0.19 7.23 -11.92
C LEU A 140 1.24 7.78 -10.97
N ASP A 141 1.41 7.11 -9.83
CA ASP A 141 2.50 7.36 -8.88
C ASP A 141 3.40 6.12 -8.80
N PHE A 142 4.70 6.34 -8.69
CA PHE A 142 5.67 5.33 -8.27
C PHE A 142 5.78 5.37 -6.74
N ASN A 143 5.81 4.18 -6.09
CA ASN A 143 5.82 4.07 -4.64
C ASN A 143 7.00 3.25 -4.14
N ILE A 144 7.52 3.69 -2.99
CA ILE A 144 8.44 2.93 -2.14
C ILE A 144 7.72 2.79 -0.80
N GLU A 145 7.53 1.56 -0.34
CA GLU A 145 6.81 1.29 0.91
C GLU A 145 7.65 0.42 1.83
N ALA A 146 7.78 0.84 3.09
CA ALA A 146 8.39 0.07 4.17
C ALA A 146 7.34 -0.18 5.25
N THR A 147 7.09 -1.45 5.60
CA THR A 147 6.12 -1.83 6.63
C THR A 147 6.72 -2.78 7.64
N ALA A 148 6.36 -2.58 8.90
CA ALA A 148 6.57 -3.51 10.00
C ALA A 148 5.24 -4.19 10.32
N ASN A 149 5.24 -5.51 10.41
CA ASN A 149 4.07 -6.32 10.65
C ASN A 149 4.29 -7.18 11.89
N GLY A 150 3.46 -6.98 12.91
CA GLY A 150 3.44 -7.79 14.12
C GLY A 150 2.32 -8.83 14.02
N VAL A 151 2.66 -10.08 14.22
CA VAL A 151 1.73 -11.23 14.14
C VAL A 151 1.60 -11.88 15.51
N SER A 152 0.37 -12.21 15.89
CA SER A 152 0.10 -12.93 17.15
C SER A 152 0.70 -14.33 17.14
N ASP A 153 1.11 -14.80 18.28
CA ASP A 153 1.99 -15.91 18.67
C ASP A 153 1.77 -17.32 18.07
N ARG A 154 0.76 -17.53 17.25
CA ARG A 154 0.48 -18.88 16.70
C ARG A 154 1.05 -19.10 15.29
N TRP A 155 1.73 -18.10 14.74
CA TRP A 155 2.12 -18.13 13.32
C TRP A 155 3.29 -19.09 13.03
N ASN A 156 4.25 -19.21 13.95
CA ASN A 156 5.44 -20.05 13.78
C ASN A 156 5.37 -21.41 14.49
N GLY A 157 4.29 -21.69 15.22
CA GLY A 157 4.08 -22.96 15.94
C GLY A 157 4.88 -23.10 17.24
N ARG A 158 5.39 -21.98 17.78
CA ARG A 158 6.04 -21.92 19.09
C ARG A 158 5.07 -21.34 20.13
N ASP A 159 4.96 -21.98 21.28
CA ASP A 159 4.10 -21.55 22.41
C ASP A 159 4.77 -20.48 23.31
N ASP A 160 5.71 -19.72 22.80
CA ASP A 160 6.40 -18.68 23.58
C ASP A 160 5.72 -17.32 23.34
N HIS A 161 5.41 -16.59 24.40
CA HIS A 161 4.58 -15.36 24.42
C HIS A 161 5.23 -14.15 23.70
N SER A 162 5.79 -14.32 22.51
CA SER A 162 6.43 -13.25 21.73
C SER A 162 5.67 -12.95 20.45
N ILE A 163 5.52 -11.67 20.16
CA ILE A 163 4.96 -11.17 18.89
C ILE A 163 6.03 -11.37 17.81
N ASP A 164 5.75 -12.21 16.82
CA ASP A 164 6.61 -12.33 15.65
C ASP A 164 6.51 -11.09 14.80
N THR A 165 7.65 -10.46 14.52
CA THR A 165 7.71 -9.26 13.69
C THR A 165 8.42 -9.57 12.38
N TYR A 166 7.87 -9.09 11.27
CA TYR A 166 8.54 -9.10 9.99
C TYR A 166 8.41 -7.75 9.28
N PHE A 167 9.43 -7.42 8.51
CA PHE A 167 9.53 -6.17 7.77
C PHE A 167 9.39 -6.44 6.29
N ASN A 168 8.64 -5.59 5.59
CA ASN A 168 8.55 -5.61 4.14
C ASN A 168 9.06 -4.30 3.57
N LEU A 169 9.86 -4.41 2.52
CA LEU A 169 10.24 -3.29 1.67
C LEU A 169 9.74 -3.57 0.26
N GLY A 170 8.88 -2.72 -0.26
CA GLY A 170 8.23 -2.88 -1.55
C GLY A 170 8.42 -1.67 -2.45
N LEU A 171 8.52 -1.92 -3.74
CA LEU A 171 8.47 -0.94 -4.82
C LEU A 171 7.24 -1.24 -5.67
N GLY A 172 6.56 -0.21 -6.16
CA GLY A 172 5.36 -0.44 -6.94
C GLY A 172 4.79 0.81 -7.57
N PHE A 173 3.59 0.64 -8.10
CA PHE A 173 2.85 1.72 -8.76
C PHE A 173 1.44 1.81 -8.19
N THR A 174 0.95 3.05 -8.08
CA THR A 174 -0.44 3.36 -7.75
C THR A 174 -1.10 4.05 -8.92
N TYR A 175 -2.17 3.47 -9.44
CA TYR A 175 -3.03 4.09 -10.43
C TYR A 175 -4.24 4.73 -9.76
N LYS A 176 -4.44 6.03 -9.96
CA LYS A 176 -5.53 6.84 -9.39
C LYS A 176 -6.60 7.12 -10.44
N PHE A 177 -7.85 6.77 -10.16
CA PHE A 177 -8.99 7.05 -11.05
C PHE A 177 -9.45 8.51 -10.88
N ARG A 178 -8.62 9.45 -11.35
CA ARG A 178 -8.84 10.90 -11.15
C ARG A 178 -9.67 11.57 -12.23
N THR A 179 -9.84 10.96 -13.40
CA THR A 179 -10.36 11.63 -14.59
C THR A 179 -11.88 11.57 -14.68
N GLY A 180 -12.51 12.75 -14.65
CA GLY A 180 -13.87 12.98 -15.10
C GLY A 180 -13.86 14.15 -16.10
N TYR A 181 -14.59 14.05 -17.18
CA TYR A 181 -14.79 15.14 -18.13
C TYR A 181 -16.15 15.78 -17.86
N LYS A 182 -16.20 17.11 -17.71
CA LYS A 182 -17.44 17.87 -17.77
C LYS A 182 -17.52 18.57 -19.13
N CYS A 183 -18.61 18.36 -19.85
CA CYS A 183 -18.94 19.24 -20.95
C CYS A 183 -19.35 20.60 -20.37
N VAL A 184 -18.60 21.63 -20.65
CA VAL A 184 -18.99 23.00 -20.37
C VAL A 184 -19.90 23.42 -21.49
N THR A 185 -21.21 23.48 -21.24
CA THR A 185 -22.16 24.08 -22.18
C THR A 185 -21.86 25.56 -22.25
N CYS A 186 -21.51 26.08 -23.42
CA CYS A 186 -21.35 27.51 -23.65
C CYS A 186 -22.69 28.19 -23.37
N ILE A 187 -22.76 28.97 -22.30
CA ILE A 187 -23.87 29.90 -22.08
C ILE A 187 -23.66 31.02 -23.12
N SER A 188 -24.50 31.04 -24.15
CA SER A 188 -24.58 32.18 -25.04
C SER A 188 -25.04 33.38 -24.20
N LYS A 189 -24.13 34.33 -23.93
CA LYS A 189 -24.52 35.65 -23.46
C LYS A 189 -25.22 36.31 -24.66
N GLU A 190 -26.53 36.33 -24.60
CA GLU A 190 -27.34 37.25 -25.41
C GLU A 190 -27.03 38.67 -24.91
N TYR A 191 -26.40 39.46 -25.76
CA TYR A 191 -26.29 40.90 -25.56
C TYR A 191 -27.62 41.54 -25.99
N PRO A 192 -28.18 42.47 -25.19
CA PRO A 192 -29.35 43.27 -25.59
C PRO A 192 -29.05 44.22 -26.75
#